data_2fbd87c1cde11aa24afaeb4af38578ac
#
_entry.id   2fbd87c1cde11aa24afaeb4af38578ac
#
_cell.length_a   1.000
_cell.length_b   1.000
_cell.length_c   1.000
_cell.angle_alpha   90.00
_cell.angle_beta   90.00
_cell.angle_gamma   90.00
#
_symmetry.space_group_name_H-M   'P 1'
#
loop_
_entity.id
_entity.type
_entity.pdbx_description
1 polymer ?
#
loop_
_entity_poly.entity_id
_entity_poly.type
_entity_poly.pdbx_seq_one_letter_code
_entity_poly.pdbx_strand_id
1 'polypeptide(L)'
;MEMKIVLYGNPTLRVKSAEVDKIDDDLRKTLDEMVELMRSANGVGLAANQVDIPKRFFVLEVEGNVKKVVNPEIIESGEEMVEFEEGCLSIPGVYKKVTRPEKIKVKYLDENGEEKIEELTEMWSRAFQHELDHLDGILFTDRISVLNKRLVAKKLEILKKDYNKGKIYREDI
;
A
#
# COMPACT_ATOMS: atom_id res chain seq x y z
N MET A 1 -7.93 -19.83 -5.94
CA MET A 1 -6.52 -19.52 -6.20
C MET A 1 -5.91 -18.86 -4.98
N GLU A 2 -4.69 -19.20 -4.69
CA GLU A 2 -3.95 -18.58 -3.58
C GLU A 2 -3.60 -17.13 -3.91
N MET A 3 -3.87 -16.23 -2.97
CA MET A 3 -3.53 -14.82 -3.10
C MET A 3 -2.01 -14.64 -2.93
N LYS A 4 -1.39 -13.88 -3.84
CA LYS A 4 0.05 -13.62 -3.84
C LYS A 4 0.34 -12.14 -4.02
N ILE A 5 1.46 -11.69 -3.45
CA ILE A 5 1.91 -10.30 -3.60
C ILE A 5 2.69 -10.16 -4.90
N VAL A 6 2.24 -9.25 -5.78
CA VAL A 6 2.94 -8.96 -7.04
C VAL A 6 4.20 -8.13 -6.77
N LEU A 7 5.20 -8.33 -7.61
CA LEU A 7 6.48 -7.64 -7.47
C LEU A 7 6.60 -6.43 -8.42
N TYR A 8 7.52 -5.54 -8.05
CA TYR A 8 7.89 -4.37 -8.83
C TYR A 8 8.15 -4.75 -10.29
N GLY A 9 7.56 -4.02 -11.20
CA GLY A 9 7.56 -4.31 -12.65
C GLY A 9 6.17 -4.67 -13.15
N ASN A 10 5.27 -5.13 -12.28
CA ASN A 10 3.89 -5.44 -12.66
C ASN A 10 3.14 -4.14 -12.99
N PRO A 11 2.55 -4.02 -14.19
CA PRO A 11 1.81 -2.82 -14.59
C PRO A 11 0.66 -2.44 -13.64
N THR A 12 0.06 -3.41 -12.94
CA THR A 12 -1.03 -3.16 -12.00
C THR A 12 -0.62 -2.16 -10.90
N LEU A 13 0.67 -2.14 -10.54
CA LEU A 13 1.19 -1.22 -9.53
C LEU A 13 1.25 0.24 -10.00
N ARG A 14 1.12 0.48 -11.30
CA ARG A 14 1.23 1.82 -11.91
C ARG A 14 -0.07 2.35 -12.48
N VAL A 15 -1.16 1.61 -12.37
CA VAL A 15 -2.47 2.02 -12.86
C VAL A 15 -3.32 2.48 -11.69
N LYS A 16 -4.04 3.59 -11.90
CA LYS A 16 -4.99 4.07 -10.89
C LYS A 16 -6.12 3.05 -10.75
N SER A 17 -6.34 2.57 -9.54
CA SER A 17 -7.38 1.60 -9.23
C SER A 17 -8.77 2.22 -9.27
N ALA A 18 -9.76 1.42 -9.66
CA ALA A 18 -11.14 1.86 -9.77
C ALA A 18 -11.87 1.79 -8.42
N GLU A 19 -12.82 2.68 -8.22
CA GLU A 19 -13.65 2.66 -7.01
C GLU A 19 -14.43 1.35 -6.89
N VAL A 20 -14.70 0.95 -5.66
CA VAL A 20 -15.55 -0.20 -5.34
C VAL A 20 -17.00 0.26 -5.37
N ASP A 21 -17.82 -0.42 -6.18
CA ASP A 21 -19.25 -0.09 -6.32
C ASP A 21 -20.10 -0.80 -5.28
N LYS A 22 -19.67 -2.00 -4.83
CA LYS A 22 -20.48 -2.84 -3.96
C LYS A 22 -19.61 -3.48 -2.86
N ILE A 23 -20.04 -3.30 -1.62
CA ILE A 23 -19.40 -3.95 -0.47
C ILE A 23 -20.27 -5.15 -0.09
N ASP A 24 -19.73 -6.34 -0.31
CA ASP A 24 -20.41 -7.62 -0.13
C ASP A 24 -19.53 -8.62 0.61
N ASP A 25 -20.04 -9.84 0.78
CA ASP A 25 -19.32 -10.90 1.47
C ASP A 25 -18.05 -11.31 0.74
N ASP A 26 -18.02 -11.25 -0.59
CA ASP A 26 -16.83 -11.56 -1.37
C ASP A 26 -15.71 -10.56 -1.08
N LEU A 27 -16.05 -9.27 -1.00
CA LEU A 27 -15.09 -8.23 -0.63
C LEU A 27 -14.58 -8.42 0.80
N ARG A 28 -15.47 -8.71 1.74
CA ARG A 28 -15.08 -8.98 3.13
C ARG A 28 -14.12 -10.16 3.23
N LYS A 29 -14.38 -11.22 2.50
CA LYS A 29 -13.50 -12.39 2.43
C LYS A 29 -12.12 -12.01 1.87
N THR A 30 -12.10 -11.22 0.80
CA THR A 30 -10.86 -10.74 0.18
C THR A 30 -10.05 -9.90 1.18
N LEU A 31 -10.71 -8.99 1.90
CA LEU A 31 -10.04 -8.16 2.92
C LEU A 31 -9.44 -9.04 4.03
N ASP A 32 -10.15 -10.06 4.48
CA ASP A 32 -9.64 -10.99 5.49
C ASP A 32 -8.42 -11.76 4.99
N GLU A 33 -8.44 -12.22 3.75
CA GLU A 33 -7.30 -12.90 3.13
C GLU A 33 -6.09 -11.96 3.02
N MET A 34 -6.33 -10.70 2.68
CA MET A 34 -5.26 -9.69 2.61
C MET A 34 -4.63 -9.45 3.98
N VAL A 35 -5.42 -9.40 5.04
CA VAL A 35 -4.89 -9.26 6.41
C VAL A 35 -3.96 -10.42 6.75
N GLU A 36 -4.37 -11.64 6.46
CA GLU A 36 -3.55 -12.84 6.72
C GLU A 36 -2.26 -12.82 5.90
N LEU A 37 -2.35 -12.45 4.61
CA LEU A 37 -1.17 -12.35 3.75
C LEU A 37 -0.21 -11.26 4.24
N MET A 38 -0.73 -10.10 4.61
CA MET A 38 0.05 -9.01 5.17
C MET A 38 0.81 -9.44 6.42
N ARG A 39 0.13 -10.16 7.32
CA ARG A 39 0.73 -10.68 8.56
C ARG A 39 1.84 -11.67 8.28
N SER A 40 1.62 -12.59 7.33
CA SER A 40 2.65 -13.57 6.97
C SER A 40 3.89 -12.92 6.37
N ALA A 41 3.75 -11.74 5.79
CA ALA A 41 4.85 -10.97 5.22
C ALA A 41 5.43 -9.93 6.20
N ASN A 42 4.92 -9.86 7.43
CA ASN A 42 5.29 -8.87 8.45
C ASN A 42 5.10 -7.43 7.95
N GLY A 43 4.04 -7.20 7.16
CA GLY A 43 3.72 -5.88 6.63
C GLY A 43 2.82 -5.08 7.55
N VAL A 44 2.84 -3.75 7.38
CA VAL A 44 1.98 -2.80 8.09
C VAL A 44 0.75 -2.45 7.26
N GLY A 45 0.84 -2.63 5.95
CA GLY A 45 -0.25 -2.36 5.02
C GLY A 45 -0.12 -3.19 3.75
N LEU A 46 -1.24 -3.36 3.07
CA LEU A 46 -1.29 -4.09 1.80
C LEU A 46 -2.48 -3.55 0.99
N ALA A 47 -2.19 -3.05 -0.20
CA ALA A 47 -3.21 -2.52 -1.11
C ALA A 47 -3.69 -3.59 -2.11
N ALA A 48 -4.92 -3.45 -2.57
CA ALA A 48 -5.55 -4.43 -3.46
C ALA A 48 -4.76 -4.65 -4.76
N ASN A 49 -4.18 -3.59 -5.33
CA ASN A 49 -3.39 -3.75 -6.56
C ASN A 49 -2.09 -4.55 -6.33
N GLN A 50 -1.63 -4.65 -5.10
CA GLN A 50 -0.48 -5.50 -4.78
C GLN A 50 -0.83 -7.00 -4.80
N VAL A 51 -2.11 -7.33 -4.88
CA VAL A 51 -2.59 -8.71 -5.05
C VAL A 51 -3.39 -8.87 -6.34
N ASP A 52 -3.06 -8.05 -7.35
CA ASP A 52 -3.64 -8.09 -8.69
C ASP A 52 -5.14 -7.69 -8.76
N ILE A 53 -5.63 -6.93 -7.80
CA ILE A 53 -7.01 -6.46 -7.81
C ILE A 53 -7.00 -4.93 -8.01
N PRO A 54 -7.35 -4.42 -9.21
CA PRO A 54 -7.26 -2.98 -9.49
C PRO A 54 -8.48 -2.22 -8.96
N LYS A 55 -8.73 -2.33 -7.66
CA LYS A 55 -9.82 -1.68 -6.94
C LYS A 55 -9.29 -0.89 -5.75
N ARG A 56 -10.05 0.12 -5.32
CA ARG A 56 -9.63 1.05 -4.27
C ARG A 56 -9.97 0.53 -2.88
N PHE A 57 -9.17 -0.42 -2.41
CA PHE A 57 -9.23 -0.84 -1.00
C PHE A 57 -7.86 -1.32 -0.53
N PHE A 58 -7.66 -1.28 0.77
CA PHE A 58 -6.43 -1.78 1.39
C PHE A 58 -6.68 -2.16 2.86
N VAL A 59 -5.72 -2.83 3.44
CA VAL A 59 -5.74 -3.18 4.86
C VAL A 59 -4.51 -2.60 5.53
N LEU A 60 -4.65 -2.24 6.81
CA LEU A 60 -3.57 -1.73 7.66
C LEU A 60 -3.59 -2.47 8.98
N GLU A 61 -2.42 -2.65 9.58
CA GLU A 61 -2.31 -3.15 10.94
C GLU A 61 -1.19 -2.39 11.66
N VAL A 62 -1.55 -1.69 12.74
CA VAL A 62 -0.62 -0.95 13.58
C VAL A 62 -0.87 -1.33 15.02
N GLU A 63 0.17 -1.78 15.72
CA GLU A 63 0.09 -2.19 17.13
C GLU A 63 -1.02 -3.21 17.41
N GLY A 64 -1.18 -4.17 16.50
CA GLY A 64 -2.18 -5.24 16.61
C GLY A 64 -3.61 -4.85 16.25
N ASN A 65 -3.84 -3.60 15.85
CA ASN A 65 -5.16 -3.12 15.44
C ASN A 65 -5.26 -3.07 13.92
N VAL A 66 -6.33 -3.63 13.36
CA VAL A 66 -6.55 -3.72 11.92
C VAL A 66 -7.58 -2.71 11.47
N LYS A 67 -7.31 -2.04 10.34
CA LYS A 67 -8.30 -1.25 9.60
C LYS A 67 -8.45 -1.83 8.20
N LYS A 68 -9.69 -1.99 7.78
CA LYS A 68 -10.06 -2.39 6.42
C LYS A 68 -10.69 -1.18 5.76
N VAL A 69 -10.09 -0.70 4.70
CA VAL A 69 -10.37 0.62 4.12
C VAL A 69 -10.82 0.46 2.68
N VAL A 70 -12.00 1.00 2.37
CA VAL A 70 -12.59 0.94 1.03
C VAL A 70 -12.87 2.36 0.56
N ASN A 71 -12.51 2.67 -0.68
CA ASN A 71 -12.69 3.99 -1.31
C ASN A 71 -12.13 5.13 -0.45
N PRO A 72 -10.84 5.07 -0.08
CA PRO A 72 -10.23 6.06 0.79
C PRO A 72 -10.00 7.41 0.12
N GLU A 73 -10.02 8.46 0.94
CA GLU A 73 -9.77 9.82 0.52
C GLU A 73 -9.12 10.59 1.67
N ILE A 74 -8.12 11.41 1.37
CA ILE A 74 -7.53 12.34 2.33
C ILE A 74 -8.26 13.67 2.15
N ILE A 75 -8.95 14.14 3.19
CA ILE A 75 -9.73 15.39 3.14
C ILE A 75 -8.97 16.59 3.69
N GLU A 76 -7.99 16.36 4.57
CA GLU A 76 -7.10 17.41 5.08
C GLU A 76 -5.74 16.81 5.40
N SER A 77 -4.67 17.59 5.21
CA SER A 77 -3.31 17.24 5.61
C SER A 77 -2.77 18.31 6.52
N GLY A 78 -2.12 17.91 7.62
CA GLY A 78 -1.44 18.82 8.52
C GLY A 78 -0.21 19.44 7.86
N GLU A 79 0.28 20.54 8.43
CA GLU A 79 1.44 21.26 7.91
C GLU A 79 2.77 20.64 8.36
N GLU A 80 2.79 19.99 9.52
CA GLU A 80 4.00 19.35 10.02
C GLU A 80 4.37 18.14 9.16
N MET A 81 5.61 18.14 8.67
CA MET A 81 6.15 17.06 7.85
C MET A 81 7.15 16.26 8.66
N VAL A 82 7.13 14.95 8.51
CA VAL A 82 8.03 14.03 9.21
C VAL A 82 8.69 13.11 8.19
N GLU A 83 10.00 12.96 8.34
CA GLU A 83 10.80 12.04 7.54
C GLU A 83 10.95 10.73 8.29
N PHE A 84 10.60 9.62 7.64
CA PHE A 84 10.70 8.29 8.24
C PHE A 84 10.94 7.23 7.16
N GLU A 85 11.66 6.18 7.51
CA GLU A 85 11.99 5.10 6.58
C GLU A 85 10.77 4.27 6.21
N GLU A 86 10.57 4.08 4.91
CA GLU A 86 9.52 3.22 4.35
C GLU A 86 10.12 2.09 3.53
N GLY A 87 9.36 1.02 3.45
CA GLY A 87 9.60 -0.11 2.57
C GLY A 87 8.28 -0.57 2.00
N CYS A 88 8.31 -1.49 1.05
CA CYS A 88 7.09 -1.98 0.40
C CYS A 88 7.22 -3.48 0.14
N LEU A 89 6.15 -4.22 0.42
CA LEU A 89 6.13 -5.68 0.20
C LEU A 89 6.36 -6.04 -1.27
N SER A 90 5.99 -5.16 -2.20
CA SER A 90 6.20 -5.36 -3.64
C SER A 90 7.60 -4.95 -4.11
N ILE A 91 8.40 -4.33 -3.24
CA ILE A 91 9.77 -3.87 -3.55
C ILE A 91 10.72 -4.39 -2.46
N PRO A 92 10.95 -5.70 -2.40
CA PRO A 92 11.74 -6.29 -1.32
C PRO A 92 13.18 -5.78 -1.32
N GLY A 93 13.70 -5.53 -0.12
CA GLY A 93 15.09 -5.13 0.08
C GLY A 93 15.40 -3.65 -0.19
N VAL A 94 14.38 -2.84 -0.46
CA VAL A 94 14.55 -1.40 -0.69
C VAL A 94 13.86 -0.63 0.43
N TYR A 95 14.63 0.17 1.17
CA TYR A 95 14.15 0.99 2.29
C TYR A 95 14.78 2.36 2.19
N LYS A 96 13.96 3.43 2.20
CA LYS A 96 14.44 4.81 2.14
C LYS A 96 13.46 5.72 2.89
N LYS A 97 13.99 6.83 3.38
CA LYS A 97 13.18 7.83 4.08
C LYS A 97 12.28 8.58 3.11
N VAL A 98 11.03 8.75 3.53
CA VAL A 98 10.01 9.51 2.80
C VAL A 98 9.47 10.58 3.74
N THR A 99 9.34 11.80 3.24
CA THR A 99 8.75 12.92 3.98
C THR A 99 7.25 12.96 3.71
N ARG A 100 6.46 12.90 4.78
CA ARG A 100 4.99 12.90 4.68
C ARG A 100 4.40 13.77 5.79
N PRO A 101 3.15 14.27 5.61
CA PRO A 101 2.43 14.90 6.71
C PRO A 101 2.30 13.94 7.91
N GLU A 102 2.59 14.46 9.10
CA GLU A 102 2.43 13.73 10.37
C GLU A 102 0.97 13.40 10.64
N LYS A 103 0.07 14.35 10.34
CA LYS A 103 -1.36 14.24 10.62
C LYS A 103 -2.15 14.40 9.35
N ILE A 104 -3.13 13.53 9.15
CA ILE A 104 -4.10 13.62 8.06
C ILE A 104 -5.50 13.40 8.59
N LYS A 105 -6.48 13.93 7.89
CA LYS A 105 -7.88 13.61 8.12
C LYS A 105 -8.38 12.86 6.90
N VAL A 106 -9.00 11.71 7.12
CA VAL A 106 -9.37 10.77 6.07
C VAL A 106 -10.85 10.46 6.11
N LYS A 107 -11.35 10.03 4.96
CA LYS A 107 -12.71 9.54 4.80
C LYS A 107 -12.64 8.24 4.01
N TYR A 108 -13.36 7.22 4.46
CA TYR A 108 -13.40 5.93 3.77
C TYR A 108 -14.63 5.14 4.22
N LEU A 109 -14.89 4.04 3.52
CA LEU A 109 -15.89 3.07 3.94
C LEU A 109 -15.18 1.89 4.59
N ASP A 110 -15.77 1.36 5.66
CA ASP A 110 -15.25 0.14 6.28
C ASP A 110 -15.78 -1.11 5.55
N GLU A 111 -15.48 -2.30 6.05
CA GLU A 111 -15.89 -3.58 5.46
C GLU A 111 -17.41 -3.81 5.47
N ASN A 112 -18.16 -3.00 6.21
CA ASN A 112 -19.61 -3.07 6.27
C ASN A 112 -20.29 -1.94 5.48
N GLY A 113 -19.51 -1.10 4.80
CA GLY A 113 -20.02 0.03 4.04
C GLY A 113 -20.33 1.26 4.88
N GLU A 114 -19.94 1.26 6.16
CA GLU A 114 -20.11 2.42 7.03
C GLU A 114 -19.03 3.47 6.73
N GLU A 115 -19.46 4.73 6.60
CA GLU A 115 -18.54 5.83 6.37
C GLU A 115 -17.79 6.17 7.67
N LYS A 116 -16.48 6.29 7.55
CA LYS A 116 -15.60 6.69 8.64
C LYS A 116 -14.88 7.98 8.25
N ILE A 117 -14.84 8.91 9.20
CA ILE A 117 -14.04 10.13 9.08
C ILE A 117 -13.14 10.16 10.31
N GLU A 118 -11.83 10.12 10.10
CA GLU A 118 -10.87 9.96 11.19
C GLU A 118 -9.67 10.88 11.01
N GLU A 119 -9.12 11.35 12.13
CA GLU A 119 -7.80 11.96 12.15
C GLU A 119 -6.80 10.85 12.43
N LEU A 120 -5.76 10.75 11.60
CA LEU A 120 -4.70 9.77 11.77
C LEU A 120 -3.37 10.47 11.99
N THR A 121 -2.55 9.93 12.88
CA THR A 121 -1.23 10.45 13.20
C THR A 121 -0.21 9.32 13.19
N GLU A 122 1.07 9.68 13.20
CA GLU A 122 2.19 8.74 13.33
C GLU A 122 2.12 7.60 12.30
N MET A 123 2.24 6.35 12.72
CA MET A 123 2.29 5.21 11.80
C MET A 123 0.96 4.99 11.07
N TRP A 124 -0.19 5.25 11.70
CA TRP A 124 -1.48 5.17 11.02
C TRP A 124 -1.56 6.13 9.83
N SER A 125 -1.11 7.37 10.03
CA SER A 125 -1.07 8.39 8.98
C SER A 125 -0.15 7.97 7.83
N ARG A 126 1.05 7.52 8.16
CA ARG A 126 2.07 7.10 7.18
C ARG A 126 1.61 5.91 6.38
N ALA A 127 1.13 4.88 7.04
CA ALA A 127 0.65 3.65 6.39
C ALA A 127 -0.54 3.93 5.48
N PHE A 128 -1.50 4.74 5.94
CA PHE A 128 -2.66 5.11 5.13
C PHE A 128 -2.21 5.82 3.84
N GLN A 129 -1.30 6.78 3.95
CA GLN A 129 -0.79 7.53 2.79
C GLN A 129 -0.03 6.63 1.82
N HIS A 130 0.79 5.71 2.35
CA HIS A 130 1.55 4.76 1.54
C HIS A 130 0.61 3.87 0.71
N GLU A 131 -0.44 3.32 1.35
CA GLU A 131 -1.39 2.44 0.66
C GLU A 131 -2.31 3.21 -0.30
N LEU A 132 -2.71 4.43 0.06
CA LEU A 132 -3.49 5.27 -0.85
C LEU A 132 -2.67 5.59 -2.11
N ASP A 133 -1.39 5.87 -1.96
CA ASP A 133 -0.49 6.07 -3.10
C ASP A 133 -0.52 4.86 -4.04
N HIS A 134 -0.48 3.64 -3.50
CA HIS A 134 -0.58 2.42 -4.31
C HIS A 134 -1.84 2.43 -5.18
N LEU A 135 -2.97 2.83 -4.63
CA LEU A 135 -4.24 2.89 -5.36
C LEU A 135 -4.21 3.93 -6.50
N ASP A 136 -3.32 4.90 -6.41
CA ASP A 136 -3.12 5.93 -7.43
C ASP A 136 -1.94 5.62 -8.36
N GLY A 137 -1.35 4.43 -8.23
CA GLY A 137 -0.22 4.01 -9.07
C GLY A 137 1.11 4.64 -8.66
N ILE A 138 1.22 5.12 -7.42
CA ILE A 138 2.41 5.77 -6.87
C ILE A 138 3.10 4.82 -5.89
N LEU A 139 4.42 4.66 -6.04
CA LEU A 139 5.25 3.88 -5.13
C LEU A 139 6.06 4.81 -4.24
N PHE A 140 6.44 4.35 -3.05
CA PHE A 140 7.22 5.19 -2.14
C PHE A 140 8.55 5.65 -2.77
N THR A 141 9.10 4.86 -3.69
CA THR A 141 10.33 5.21 -4.42
C THR A 141 10.16 6.41 -5.34
N ASP A 142 8.93 6.81 -5.64
CA ASP A 142 8.64 8.04 -6.38
C ASP A 142 8.78 9.28 -5.50
N ARG A 143 8.69 9.11 -4.18
CA ARG A 143 8.67 10.20 -3.20
C ARG A 143 9.97 10.40 -2.45
N ILE A 144 10.99 9.60 -2.73
CA ILE A 144 12.30 9.75 -2.10
C ILE A 144 13.13 10.84 -2.77
N SER A 145 14.20 11.30 -2.12
CA SER A 145 15.07 12.33 -2.67
C SER A 145 15.75 11.89 -3.98
N VAL A 146 16.19 12.85 -4.78
CA VAL A 146 16.93 12.58 -6.03
C VAL A 146 18.16 11.71 -5.75
N LEU A 147 18.89 11.99 -4.67
CA LEU A 147 20.05 11.19 -4.28
C LEU A 147 19.65 9.75 -3.98
N ASN A 148 18.60 9.56 -3.19
CA ASN A 148 18.10 8.22 -2.84
C ASN A 148 17.57 7.48 -4.07
N LYS A 149 16.95 8.16 -5.02
CA LYS A 149 16.53 7.54 -6.29
C LYS A 149 17.73 6.95 -7.02
N ARG A 150 18.85 7.68 -7.06
CA ARG A 150 20.09 7.19 -7.68
C ARG A 150 20.64 5.99 -6.94
N LEU A 151 20.62 6.01 -5.60
CA LEU A 151 21.14 4.92 -4.77
C LEU A 151 20.37 3.62 -4.94
N VAL A 152 19.07 3.67 -5.19
CA VAL A 152 18.23 2.48 -5.35
C VAL A 152 18.01 2.07 -6.81
N ALA A 153 18.40 2.90 -7.76
CA ALA A 153 18.12 2.68 -9.19
C ALA A 153 18.56 1.30 -9.69
N LYS A 154 19.74 0.85 -9.28
CA LYS A 154 20.27 -0.45 -9.69
C LYS A 154 19.44 -1.61 -9.12
N LYS A 155 19.04 -1.51 -7.85
CA LYS A 155 18.19 -2.55 -7.23
C LYS A 155 16.83 -2.62 -7.92
N LEU A 156 16.23 -1.47 -8.23
CA LEU A 156 14.95 -1.43 -8.94
C LEU A 156 15.08 -2.00 -10.34
N GLU A 157 16.17 -1.72 -11.03
CA GLU A 157 16.43 -2.29 -12.36
C GLU A 157 16.53 -3.82 -12.30
N ILE A 158 17.22 -4.35 -11.28
CA ILE A 158 17.34 -5.79 -11.08
C ILE A 158 15.97 -6.42 -10.82
N LEU A 159 15.15 -5.81 -9.96
CA LEU A 159 13.80 -6.29 -9.68
C LEU A 159 12.94 -6.32 -10.94
N LYS A 160 13.04 -5.27 -11.76
CA LYS A 160 12.30 -5.19 -13.02
C LYS A 160 12.76 -6.25 -14.02
N LYS A 161 14.05 -6.49 -14.12
CA LYS A 161 14.60 -7.55 -14.96
C LYS A 161 14.15 -8.93 -14.49
N ASP A 162 14.15 -9.16 -13.17
CA ASP A 162 13.68 -10.41 -12.59
C ASP A 162 12.19 -10.61 -12.88
N TYR A 163 11.40 -9.56 -12.76
CA TYR A 163 9.98 -9.60 -13.13
C TYR A 163 9.81 -10.04 -14.59
N ASN A 164 10.57 -9.44 -15.49
CA ASN A 164 10.51 -9.75 -16.92
C ASN A 164 10.97 -11.19 -17.24
N LYS A 165 11.71 -11.82 -16.34
CA LYS A 165 12.13 -13.23 -16.45
C LYS A 165 11.16 -14.21 -15.79
N GLY A 166 10.02 -13.73 -15.28
CA GLY A 166 8.99 -14.57 -14.70
C GLY A 166 8.87 -14.54 -13.19
N LYS A 167 9.68 -13.75 -12.46
CA LYS A 167 9.54 -13.57 -11.01
C LYS A 167 8.50 -12.49 -10.72
N ILE A 168 7.23 -12.84 -10.93
CA ILE A 168 6.12 -11.89 -10.86
C ILE A 168 5.47 -11.78 -9.48
N TYR A 169 5.65 -12.79 -8.62
CA TYR A 169 5.12 -12.82 -7.26
C TYR A 169 6.22 -13.06 -6.24
N ARG A 170 5.97 -12.61 -5.00
CA ARG A 170 6.85 -12.99 -3.89
C ARG A 170 6.68 -14.48 -3.60
N GLU A 171 7.82 -15.15 -3.46
CA GLU A 171 7.87 -16.60 -3.19
C GLU A 171 8.30 -16.92 -1.75
N ASP A 172 8.73 -15.90 -0.99
CA ASP A 172 9.30 -16.07 0.35
C ASP A 172 8.28 -15.92 1.48
N ILE A 173 6.97 -15.96 1.14
CA ILE A 173 5.88 -15.84 2.11
C ILE A 173 4.74 -16.80 1.79
#